data_efb09fb0385099190580c2db68bddb53
#
_entry.id   efb09fb0385099190580c2db68bddb53
#
_cell.length_a   1.000
_cell.length_b   1.000
_cell.length_c   1.000
_cell.angle_alpha   90.00
_cell.angle_beta   90.00
_cell.angle_gamma   90.00
#
_symmetry.space_group_name_H-M   'P 1'
#
loop_
_entity.id
_entity.type
_entity.pdbx_description
1 polymer ?
#
loop_
_entity_poly.entity_id
_entity_poly.type
_entity_poly.pdbx_seq_one_letter_code
_entity_poly.pdbx_strand_id
1 'polypeptide(L)'
;EYVILEAVNFGLYKLTDARMSFYLSTLLLVYVYVMRFYWQNRKNRIRKNRLLIGAPAFFCILAVACQIFYIPTDARWQKINSVLSGRLELGCFGWRDYGFSLLGTKIEWIGFSHNATAGAYNYVDCSYMQILLENGLIPLVIIIAVYTYIMYMAVKEKDFYLQTAVLLITAFSITEPRLLNLAYNPLPFFGITYISLRGRSALFHREGHRLNRRVRFRTTHVRLKARK
;
A
#
# COMPACT_ATOMS: atom_id res chain seq x y z
N GLU A 1 -20.67 -13.04 9.42
CA GLU A 1 -19.27 -13.21 8.97
C GLU A 1 -18.34 -12.18 9.64
N TYR A 2 -18.62 -10.85 9.55
CA TYR A 2 -17.75 -9.81 10.13
C TYR A 2 -17.62 -9.90 11.64
N VAL A 3 -18.68 -10.25 12.37
CA VAL A 3 -18.66 -10.44 13.82
C VAL A 3 -17.73 -11.61 14.21
N ILE A 4 -17.72 -12.67 13.41
CA ILE A 4 -16.83 -13.82 13.64
C ILE A 4 -15.37 -13.41 13.41
N LEU A 5 -15.10 -12.66 12.33
CA LEU A 5 -13.77 -12.15 12.04
C LEU A 5 -13.26 -11.22 13.14
N GLU A 6 -14.12 -10.36 13.69
CA GLU A 6 -13.75 -9.48 14.80
C GLU A 6 -13.53 -10.25 16.10
N ALA A 7 -14.32 -11.28 16.37
CA ALA A 7 -14.10 -12.15 17.53
C ALA A 7 -12.76 -12.88 17.44
N VAL A 8 -12.38 -13.37 16.26
CA VAL A 8 -11.06 -13.98 16.01
C VAL A 8 -9.94 -12.94 16.18
N ASN A 9 -10.11 -11.74 15.63
CA ASN A 9 -9.16 -10.63 15.79
C ASN A 9 -8.94 -10.26 17.26
N PHE A 10 -10.01 -10.19 18.04
CA PHE A 10 -9.93 -9.95 19.48
C PHE A 10 -9.26 -11.09 20.23
N GLY A 11 -9.54 -12.34 19.86
CA GLY A 11 -8.87 -13.52 20.41
C GLY A 11 -7.36 -13.50 20.16
N LEU A 12 -6.94 -13.20 18.93
CA LEU A 12 -5.54 -13.04 18.56
C LEU A 12 -4.88 -11.90 19.34
N TYR A 13 -5.56 -10.76 19.49
CA TYR A 13 -5.07 -9.65 20.31
C TYR A 13 -4.79 -10.09 21.76
N LYS A 14 -5.71 -10.84 22.36
CA LYS A 14 -5.53 -11.36 23.74
C LYS A 14 -4.36 -12.31 23.89
N LEU A 15 -4.03 -13.07 22.84
CA LEU A 15 -2.91 -14.00 22.83
C LEU A 15 -1.56 -13.33 22.56
N THR A 16 -1.53 -12.27 21.74
CA THR A 16 -0.28 -11.68 21.24
C THR A 16 0.04 -10.32 21.82
N ASP A 17 -0.90 -9.67 22.52
CA ASP A 17 -0.88 -8.24 22.94
C ASP A 17 -0.51 -7.25 21.81
N ALA A 18 -0.77 -7.63 20.55
CA ALA A 18 -0.45 -6.83 19.38
C ALA A 18 -1.51 -5.73 19.14
N ARG A 19 -1.48 -4.68 19.98
CA ARG A 19 -2.48 -3.60 20.04
C ARG A 19 -2.69 -2.91 18.69
N MET A 20 -1.59 -2.55 18.02
CA MET A 20 -1.66 -1.81 16.75
C MET A 20 -2.27 -2.64 15.62
N SER A 21 -1.90 -3.92 15.54
CA SER A 21 -2.48 -4.84 14.55
C SER A 21 -3.98 -5.04 14.81
N PHE A 22 -4.40 -5.10 16.07
CA PHE A 22 -5.81 -5.19 16.44
C PHE A 22 -6.58 -3.94 16.01
N TYR A 23 -6.12 -2.74 16.36
CA TYR A 23 -6.82 -1.50 15.98
C TYR A 23 -6.90 -1.30 14.46
N LEU A 24 -5.82 -1.58 13.74
CA LEU A 24 -5.80 -1.46 12.28
C LEU A 24 -6.72 -2.48 11.60
N SER A 25 -6.73 -3.73 12.04
CA SER A 25 -7.61 -4.76 11.48
C SER A 25 -9.08 -4.48 11.79
N THR A 26 -9.41 -4.04 13.01
CA THR A 26 -10.78 -3.60 13.37
C THR A 26 -11.23 -2.43 12.49
N LEU A 27 -10.40 -1.40 12.35
CA LEU A 27 -10.73 -0.25 11.50
C LEU A 27 -10.93 -0.67 10.03
N LEU A 28 -10.13 -1.61 9.55
CA LEU A 28 -10.28 -2.16 8.21
C LEU A 28 -11.59 -2.96 8.06
N LEU A 29 -11.93 -3.83 9.02
CA LEU A 29 -13.18 -4.58 8.98
C LEU A 29 -14.39 -3.65 8.95
N VAL A 30 -14.36 -2.58 9.76
CA VAL A 30 -15.38 -1.52 9.74
C VAL A 30 -15.42 -0.83 8.37
N TYR A 31 -14.26 -0.47 7.81
CA TYR A 31 -14.18 0.12 6.48
C TYR A 31 -14.79 -0.80 5.40
N VAL A 32 -14.42 -2.07 5.38
CA VAL A 32 -14.94 -3.06 4.41
C VAL A 32 -16.45 -3.22 4.57
N TYR A 33 -16.95 -3.30 5.81
CA TYR A 33 -18.38 -3.42 6.11
C TYR A 33 -19.16 -2.20 5.61
N VAL A 34 -18.71 -0.99 5.97
CA VAL A 34 -19.34 0.26 5.56
C VAL A 34 -19.34 0.42 4.04
N MET A 35 -18.20 0.15 3.41
CA MET A 35 -18.07 0.26 1.95
C MET A 35 -18.92 -0.77 1.22
N ARG A 36 -19.02 -2.00 1.72
CA ARG A 36 -19.88 -3.05 1.15
C ARG A 36 -21.35 -2.66 1.25
N PHE A 37 -21.79 -2.15 2.42
CA PHE A 37 -23.15 -1.66 2.63
C PHE A 37 -23.47 -0.49 1.71
N TYR A 38 -22.54 0.47 1.58
CA TYR A 38 -22.69 1.62 0.71
C TYR A 38 -22.74 1.23 -0.78
N TRP A 39 -22.00 0.21 -1.18
CA TRP A 39 -21.99 -0.32 -2.54
C TRP A 39 -23.30 -1.04 -2.90
N GLN A 40 -23.86 -1.81 -1.99
CA GLN A 40 -25.13 -2.51 -2.21
C GLN A 40 -26.29 -1.52 -2.45
N ASN A 41 -26.27 -0.37 -1.80
CA ASN A 41 -27.37 0.59 -1.85
C ASN A 41 -27.28 1.62 -2.99
N ARG A 42 -26.18 1.73 -3.73
CA ARG A 42 -26.01 2.75 -4.78
C ARG A 42 -25.32 2.22 -6.03
N LYS A 43 -26.11 1.67 -6.97
CA LYS A 43 -25.68 1.22 -8.30
C LYS A 43 -24.87 2.24 -9.13
N ASN A 44 -24.83 3.53 -8.80
CA ASN A 44 -24.36 4.59 -9.71
C ASN A 44 -23.28 5.54 -9.15
N ARG A 45 -22.71 5.34 -7.98
CA ARG A 45 -21.76 6.33 -7.39
C ARG A 45 -20.32 5.88 -7.17
N ILE A 46 -19.81 4.98 -7.97
CA ILE A 46 -18.38 4.59 -7.97
C ILE A 46 -17.46 5.74 -8.46
N ARG A 47 -18.04 6.88 -8.79
CA ARG A 47 -17.35 7.97 -9.49
C ARG A 47 -16.40 8.81 -8.62
N LYS A 48 -16.35 8.62 -7.30
CA LYS A 48 -15.63 9.55 -6.40
C LYS A 48 -14.50 8.98 -5.57
N ASN A 49 -14.08 7.74 -5.75
CA ASN A 49 -12.94 7.22 -4.99
C ASN A 49 -11.57 7.66 -5.58
N ARG A 50 -11.53 8.75 -6.38
CA ARG A 50 -10.26 9.31 -6.85
C ARG A 50 -9.34 9.74 -5.70
N LEU A 51 -9.91 10.11 -4.56
CA LEU A 51 -9.14 10.45 -3.35
C LEU A 51 -8.32 9.25 -2.84
N LEU A 52 -8.83 8.02 -3.01
CA LEU A 52 -8.10 6.81 -2.61
C LEU A 52 -6.80 6.60 -3.39
N ILE A 53 -6.68 7.17 -4.61
CA ILE A 53 -5.46 7.08 -5.39
C ILE A 53 -4.27 7.70 -4.66
N GLY A 54 -4.53 8.78 -3.92
CA GLY A 54 -3.50 9.45 -3.11
C GLY A 54 -3.19 8.78 -1.77
N ALA A 55 -3.95 7.76 -1.35
CA ALA A 55 -3.80 7.17 -0.02
C ALA A 55 -2.39 6.60 0.25
N PRO A 56 -1.73 5.87 -0.66
CA PRO A 56 -0.36 5.39 -0.41
C PRO A 56 0.64 6.51 -0.14
N ALA A 57 0.57 7.59 -0.93
CA ALA A 57 1.42 8.76 -0.73
C ALA A 57 1.07 9.50 0.57
N PHE A 58 -0.22 9.64 0.88
CA PHE A 58 -0.67 10.26 2.12
C PHE A 58 -0.17 9.51 3.35
N PHE A 59 -0.30 8.18 3.40
CA PHE A 59 0.19 7.38 4.54
C PHE A 59 1.71 7.44 4.66
N CYS A 60 2.45 7.43 3.55
CA CYS A 60 3.90 7.60 3.56
C CYS A 60 4.30 8.97 4.13
N ILE A 61 3.73 10.06 3.60
CA ILE A 61 4.04 11.42 4.06
C ILE A 61 3.66 11.59 5.54
N LEU A 62 2.48 11.13 5.93
CA LEU A 62 2.02 11.20 7.32
C LEU A 62 2.97 10.46 8.26
N ALA A 63 3.33 9.22 7.94
CA ALA A 63 4.18 8.40 8.78
C ALA A 63 5.59 8.98 8.94
N VAL A 64 6.21 9.40 7.83
CA VAL A 64 7.56 9.99 7.85
C VAL A 64 7.54 11.34 8.57
N ALA A 65 6.56 12.21 8.27
CA ALA A 65 6.44 13.51 8.92
C ALA A 65 6.23 13.38 10.44
N CYS A 66 5.34 12.48 10.90
CA CYS A 66 5.12 12.27 12.32
C CYS A 66 6.39 11.83 13.07
N GLN A 67 7.26 11.04 12.44
CA GLN A 67 8.51 10.59 13.05
C GLN A 67 9.60 11.68 13.02
N ILE A 68 9.72 12.43 11.93
CA ILE A 68 10.69 13.55 11.82
C ILE A 68 10.34 14.68 12.79
N PHE A 69 9.05 15.03 12.91
CA PHE A 69 8.59 16.13 13.75
C PHE A 69 8.25 15.70 15.18
N TYR A 70 8.53 14.45 15.55
CA TYR A 70 8.32 13.98 16.91
C TYR A 70 9.21 14.74 17.91
N ILE A 71 8.59 15.28 18.97
CA ILE A 71 9.30 16.01 20.04
C ILE A 71 9.17 15.20 21.33
N PRO A 72 10.25 14.55 21.81
CA PRO A 72 10.20 13.67 22.98
C PRO A 72 9.78 14.37 24.28
N THR A 73 9.98 15.70 24.40
CA THR A 73 9.68 16.48 25.60
C THR A 73 8.23 16.97 25.65
N ASP A 74 7.47 16.91 24.57
CA ASP A 74 6.08 17.35 24.51
C ASP A 74 5.15 16.23 24.99
N ALA A 75 4.33 16.53 26.01
CA ALA A 75 3.38 15.59 26.60
C ALA A 75 2.34 15.05 25.59
N ARG A 76 1.97 15.83 24.58
CA ARG A 76 1.04 15.39 23.52
C ARG A 76 1.69 14.34 22.65
N TRP A 77 2.93 14.57 22.21
CA TRP A 77 3.69 13.62 21.43
C TRP A 77 4.00 12.34 22.21
N GLN A 78 4.32 12.44 23.50
CA GLN A 78 4.51 11.27 24.36
C GLN A 78 3.24 10.43 24.46
N LYS A 79 2.06 11.06 24.60
CA LYS A 79 0.79 10.36 24.63
C LYS A 79 0.50 9.63 23.32
N ILE A 80 0.75 10.27 22.17
CA ILE A 80 0.61 9.62 20.86
C ILE A 80 1.62 8.47 20.71
N ASN A 81 2.86 8.67 21.12
CA ASN A 81 3.92 7.66 21.06
C ASN A 81 3.58 6.45 21.94
N SER A 82 3.00 6.65 23.12
CA SER A 82 2.57 5.54 23.99
C SER A 82 1.46 4.70 23.35
N VAL A 83 0.51 5.33 22.64
CA VAL A 83 -0.52 4.60 21.86
C VAL A 83 0.11 3.81 20.73
N LEU A 84 1.15 4.36 20.08
CA LEU A 84 1.90 3.72 19.00
C LEU A 84 3.04 2.81 19.50
N SER A 85 3.05 2.48 20.80
CA SER A 85 4.02 1.57 21.41
C SER A 85 5.48 1.98 21.21
N GLY A 86 5.78 3.29 21.29
CA GLY A 86 7.15 3.82 21.17
C GLY A 86 7.68 4.02 19.74
N ARG A 87 6.91 3.68 18.72
CA ARG A 87 7.38 3.64 17.33
C ARG A 87 7.74 5.01 16.72
N LEU A 88 7.11 6.10 17.20
CA LEU A 88 7.48 7.44 16.77
C LEU A 88 8.88 7.82 17.23
N GLU A 89 9.20 7.49 18.45
CA GLU A 89 10.50 7.75 19.06
C GLU A 89 11.62 6.99 18.35
N LEU A 90 11.42 5.70 18.08
CA LEU A 90 12.37 4.87 17.33
C LEU A 90 12.64 5.43 15.93
N GLY A 91 11.60 5.86 15.20
CA GLY A 91 11.77 6.50 13.91
C GLY A 91 12.48 7.85 13.98
N CYS A 92 12.20 8.65 15.02
CA CYS A 92 12.89 9.91 15.26
C CYS A 92 14.39 9.72 15.55
N PHE A 93 14.74 8.72 16.37
CA PHE A 93 16.14 8.38 16.63
C PHE A 93 16.83 7.90 15.35
N GLY A 94 16.21 6.97 14.62
CA GLY A 94 16.73 6.52 13.33
C GLY A 94 16.98 7.70 12.36
N TRP A 95 16.06 8.65 12.29
CA TRP A 95 16.26 9.88 11.49
C TRP A 95 17.43 10.74 11.97
N ARG A 96 17.61 10.91 13.28
CA ARG A 96 18.72 11.70 13.85
C ARG A 96 20.08 11.03 13.66
N ASP A 97 20.12 9.70 13.79
CA ASP A 97 21.38 8.95 13.75
C ASP A 97 21.87 8.73 12.31
N TYR A 98 20.96 8.46 11.36
CA TYR A 98 21.33 8.09 9.98
C TYR A 98 21.08 9.22 8.97
N GLY A 99 20.16 10.13 9.28
CA GLY A 99 19.88 11.30 8.45
C GLY A 99 19.20 10.97 7.12
N PHE A 100 19.33 11.91 6.18
CA PHE A 100 18.74 11.86 4.86
C PHE A 100 19.76 11.43 3.79
N SER A 101 19.38 10.47 2.96
CA SER A 101 20.17 10.05 1.80
C SER A 101 19.27 9.85 0.57
N LEU A 102 19.80 10.10 -0.63
CA LEU A 102 19.10 9.82 -1.88
C LEU A 102 19.08 8.32 -2.22
N LEU A 103 20.17 7.61 -1.93
CA LEU A 103 20.38 6.19 -2.28
C LEU A 103 20.48 5.28 -1.07
N GLY A 104 20.27 5.82 0.14
CA GLY A 104 20.30 5.07 1.38
C GLY A 104 21.69 4.94 2.00
N THR A 105 21.70 4.32 3.17
CA THR A 105 22.91 4.02 3.95
C THR A 105 22.85 2.59 4.47
N LYS A 106 23.99 1.91 4.56
CA LYS A 106 24.03 0.58 5.15
C LYS A 106 23.79 0.69 6.66
N ILE A 107 22.69 0.13 7.13
CA ILE A 107 22.31 0.13 8.55
C ILE A 107 22.29 -1.30 9.04
N GLU A 108 22.95 -1.56 10.16
CA GLU A 108 22.84 -2.84 10.87
C GLU A 108 21.73 -2.73 11.90
N TRP A 109 20.55 -3.27 11.57
CA TRP A 109 19.41 -3.24 12.44
C TRP A 109 19.55 -4.25 13.59
N ILE A 110 19.48 -3.75 14.81
CA ILE A 110 19.50 -4.57 16.02
C ILE A 110 18.08 -4.62 16.57
N GLY A 111 17.39 -5.73 16.30
CA GLY A 111 16.05 -5.99 16.80
C GLY A 111 16.05 -6.71 18.16
N PHE A 112 14.88 -7.10 18.65
CA PHE A 112 14.74 -7.94 19.82
C PHE A 112 15.31 -9.33 19.54
N SER A 113 16.58 -9.55 19.84
CA SER A 113 17.18 -10.88 19.89
C SER A 113 17.58 -11.19 21.32
N HIS A 114 17.61 -12.50 21.70
CA HIS A 114 18.04 -12.95 23.03
C HIS A 114 19.47 -12.49 23.41
N ASN A 115 20.25 -12.03 22.44
CA ASN A 115 21.63 -11.59 22.64
C ASN A 115 21.81 -10.06 22.54
N ALA A 116 20.72 -9.30 22.38
CA ALA A 116 20.82 -7.83 22.36
C ALA A 116 21.10 -7.31 23.78
N THR A 117 22.23 -6.63 23.95
CA THR A 117 22.52 -5.89 25.18
C THR A 117 21.45 -4.82 25.38
N ALA A 118 20.97 -4.66 26.61
CA ALA A 118 19.99 -3.62 26.94
C ALA A 118 20.55 -2.25 26.49
N GLY A 119 19.82 -1.58 25.57
CA GLY A 119 20.21 -0.28 25.01
C GLY A 119 20.73 -0.30 23.56
N ALA A 120 20.97 -1.48 22.97
CA ALA A 120 21.45 -1.59 21.59
C ALA A 120 20.31 -1.67 20.53
N TYR A 121 19.04 -1.57 20.94
CA TYR A 121 17.91 -1.65 20.03
C TYR A 121 17.80 -0.38 19.18
N ASN A 122 17.94 -0.51 17.85
CA ASN A 122 17.82 0.60 16.89
C ASN A 122 16.83 0.33 15.76
N TYR A 123 16.01 -0.73 15.86
CA TYR A 123 15.12 -1.17 14.82
C TYR A 123 13.93 -0.21 14.64
N VAL A 124 13.66 0.21 13.40
CA VAL A 124 12.54 1.09 13.05
C VAL A 124 11.38 0.28 12.47
N ASP A 125 10.26 0.23 13.18
CA ASP A 125 9.09 -0.57 12.79
C ASP A 125 8.27 0.03 11.63
N CYS A 126 8.46 1.31 11.28
CA CYS A 126 7.77 1.93 10.17
C CYS A 126 8.45 1.59 8.84
N SER A 127 7.77 0.89 7.94
CA SER A 127 8.31 0.56 6.61
C SER A 127 8.79 1.77 5.82
N TYR A 128 8.06 2.87 5.85
CA TYR A 128 8.40 4.05 5.07
C TYR A 128 9.68 4.70 5.58
N MET A 129 9.84 4.81 6.89
CA MET A 129 11.04 5.35 7.50
C MET A 129 12.22 4.40 7.30
N GLN A 130 12.02 3.09 7.50
CA GLN A 130 13.06 2.10 7.27
C GLN A 130 13.59 2.15 5.83
N ILE A 131 12.69 2.18 4.82
CA ILE A 131 13.08 2.30 3.41
C ILE A 131 13.80 3.62 3.15
N LEU A 132 13.32 4.73 3.74
CA LEU A 132 13.95 6.04 3.57
C LEU A 132 15.38 6.06 4.09
N LEU A 133 15.64 5.46 5.25
CA LEU A 133 16.95 5.44 5.89
C LEU A 133 17.89 4.43 5.18
N GLU A 134 17.44 3.21 4.95
CA GLU A 134 18.26 2.13 4.42
C GLU A 134 18.45 2.21 2.92
N ASN A 135 17.39 2.49 2.16
CA ASN A 135 17.41 2.48 0.70
C ASN A 135 17.45 3.90 0.10
N GLY A 136 17.03 4.91 0.85
CA GLY A 136 17.01 6.30 0.44
C GLY A 136 15.70 6.80 -0.16
N LEU A 137 15.68 8.09 -0.50
CA LEU A 137 14.48 8.76 -1.00
C LEU A 137 14.04 8.24 -2.38
N ILE A 138 15.00 7.98 -3.29
CA ILE A 138 14.67 7.59 -4.66
C ILE A 138 13.92 6.24 -4.68
N PRO A 139 14.40 5.15 -4.04
CA PRO A 139 13.64 3.91 -3.91
C PRO A 139 12.29 4.08 -3.22
N LEU A 140 12.20 4.88 -2.16
CA LEU A 140 10.94 5.15 -1.47
C LEU A 140 9.90 5.76 -2.43
N VAL A 141 10.29 6.79 -3.19
CA VAL A 141 9.41 7.46 -4.18
C VAL A 141 8.96 6.47 -5.26
N ILE A 142 9.86 5.63 -5.77
CA ILE A 142 9.52 4.60 -6.77
C ILE A 142 8.50 3.62 -6.20
N ILE A 143 8.70 3.12 -4.99
CA ILE A 143 7.79 2.18 -4.33
C ILE A 143 6.42 2.81 -4.15
N ILE A 144 6.35 4.03 -3.63
CA ILE A 144 5.08 4.75 -3.45
C ILE A 144 4.39 5.04 -4.79
N ALA A 145 5.14 5.36 -5.83
CA ALA A 145 4.58 5.52 -7.18
C ALA A 145 3.97 4.23 -7.70
N VAL A 146 4.61 3.07 -7.47
CA VAL A 146 4.08 1.75 -7.83
C VAL A 146 2.76 1.47 -7.10
N TYR A 147 2.71 1.66 -5.77
CA TYR A 147 1.47 1.46 -4.99
C TYR A 147 0.35 2.43 -5.40
N THR A 148 0.70 3.69 -5.66
CA THR A 148 -0.24 4.70 -6.16
C THR A 148 -0.78 4.31 -7.54
N TYR A 149 0.06 3.75 -8.41
CA TYR A 149 -0.36 3.25 -9.71
C TYR A 149 -1.26 2.02 -9.60
N ILE A 150 -0.96 1.06 -8.72
CA ILE A 150 -1.83 -0.10 -8.45
C ILE A 150 -3.20 0.38 -7.94
N MET A 151 -3.21 1.35 -7.01
CA MET A 151 -4.45 1.96 -6.51
C MET A 151 -5.23 2.67 -7.62
N TYR A 152 -4.55 3.43 -8.48
CA TYR A 152 -5.18 4.06 -9.65
C TYR A 152 -5.86 3.02 -10.55
N MET A 153 -5.18 1.91 -10.84
CA MET A 153 -5.74 0.82 -11.64
C MET A 153 -6.94 0.17 -10.95
N ALA A 154 -6.84 -0.11 -9.65
CA ALA A 154 -7.93 -0.67 -8.86
C ALA A 154 -9.17 0.22 -8.84
N VAL A 155 -8.99 1.55 -8.74
CA VAL A 155 -10.08 2.52 -8.80
C VAL A 155 -10.69 2.59 -10.20
N LYS A 156 -9.86 2.60 -11.24
CA LYS A 156 -10.30 2.63 -12.65
C LYS A 156 -11.13 1.40 -13.01
N GLU A 157 -10.71 0.22 -12.56
CA GLU A 157 -11.39 -1.05 -12.82
C GLU A 157 -12.55 -1.31 -11.85
N LYS A 158 -12.70 -0.46 -10.84
CA LYS A 158 -13.70 -0.62 -9.79
C LYS A 158 -13.51 -1.92 -9.00
N ASP A 159 -12.26 -2.37 -8.89
CA ASP A 159 -11.91 -3.56 -8.11
C ASP A 159 -11.80 -3.18 -6.63
N PHE A 160 -12.87 -3.44 -5.90
CA PHE A 160 -12.97 -3.13 -4.47
C PHE A 160 -11.97 -3.93 -3.63
N TYR A 161 -11.74 -5.20 -3.97
CA TYR A 161 -10.83 -6.04 -3.19
C TYR A 161 -9.39 -5.58 -3.32
N LEU A 162 -8.96 -5.24 -4.53
CA LEU A 162 -7.62 -4.71 -4.76
C LEU A 162 -7.44 -3.32 -4.10
N GLN A 163 -8.45 -2.43 -4.17
CA GLN A 163 -8.43 -1.14 -3.44
C GLN A 163 -8.24 -1.36 -1.94
N THR A 164 -9.02 -2.28 -1.35
CA THR A 164 -8.95 -2.60 0.07
C THR A 164 -7.60 -3.20 0.44
N ALA A 165 -7.05 -4.11 -0.37
CA ALA A 165 -5.75 -4.71 -0.14
C ALA A 165 -4.62 -3.69 -0.17
N VAL A 166 -4.63 -2.74 -1.12
CA VAL A 166 -3.64 -1.66 -1.19
C VAL A 166 -3.76 -0.72 0.01
N LEU A 167 -4.99 -0.35 0.40
CA LEU A 167 -5.21 0.47 1.60
C LEU A 167 -4.69 -0.22 2.86
N LEU A 168 -5.00 -1.51 3.01
CA LEU A 168 -4.55 -2.30 4.14
C LEU A 168 -3.03 -2.28 4.25
N ILE A 169 -2.33 -2.72 3.20
CA ILE A 169 -0.87 -2.87 3.28
C ILE A 169 -0.18 -1.53 3.48
N THR A 170 -0.66 -0.47 2.84
CA THR A 170 -0.09 0.87 3.00
C THR A 170 -0.38 1.46 4.38
N ALA A 171 -1.55 1.20 4.98
CA ALA A 171 -1.84 1.60 6.36
C ALA A 171 -1.01 0.81 7.38
N PHE A 172 -0.89 -0.52 7.22
CA PHE A 172 -0.05 -1.35 8.08
C PHE A 172 1.43 -0.95 8.02
N SER A 173 1.90 -0.47 6.89
CA SER A 173 3.28 -0.02 6.69
C SER A 173 3.67 1.21 7.54
N ILE A 174 2.70 1.89 8.16
CA ILE A 174 2.95 2.95 9.14
C ILE A 174 3.58 2.37 10.42
N THR A 175 3.18 1.16 10.80
CA THR A 175 3.55 0.53 12.08
C THR A 175 4.31 -0.77 11.94
N GLU A 176 4.45 -1.33 10.74
CA GLU A 176 5.09 -2.63 10.52
C GLU A 176 6.07 -2.56 9.35
N PRO A 177 7.28 -3.11 9.48
CA PRO A 177 8.34 -3.03 8.46
C PRO A 177 8.18 -4.10 7.38
N ARG A 178 6.98 -4.20 6.78
CA ARG A 178 6.60 -5.31 5.89
C ARG A 178 6.28 -4.92 4.46
N LEU A 179 6.42 -3.65 4.09
CA LEU A 179 6.03 -3.16 2.76
C LEU A 179 6.80 -3.86 1.62
N LEU A 180 8.09 -4.12 1.82
CA LEU A 180 8.96 -4.82 0.86
C LEU A 180 9.15 -6.30 1.16
N ASN A 181 8.63 -6.80 2.26
CA ASN A 181 8.79 -8.20 2.62
C ASN A 181 7.79 -9.06 1.84
N LEU A 182 8.29 -9.77 0.84
CA LEU A 182 7.50 -10.55 -0.11
C LEU A 182 6.70 -11.68 0.53
N ALA A 183 7.17 -12.23 1.66
CA ALA A 183 6.45 -13.27 2.38
C ALA A 183 5.13 -12.75 3.00
N TYR A 184 5.09 -11.45 3.33
CA TYR A 184 3.92 -10.81 3.93
C TYR A 184 3.14 -9.93 2.95
N ASN A 185 3.78 -9.53 1.84
CA ASN A 185 3.20 -8.59 0.91
C ASN A 185 3.46 -8.97 -0.56
N PRO A 186 2.64 -9.83 -1.14
CA PRO A 186 2.76 -10.23 -2.55
C PRO A 186 2.22 -9.19 -3.54
N LEU A 187 1.59 -8.08 -3.07
CA LEU A 187 0.94 -7.08 -3.94
C LEU A 187 1.82 -6.49 -5.04
N PRO A 188 3.13 -6.21 -4.84
CA PRO A 188 3.98 -5.72 -5.91
C PRO A 188 4.05 -6.66 -7.12
N PHE A 189 4.10 -7.98 -6.88
CA PHE A 189 4.08 -8.97 -7.95
C PHE A 189 2.73 -9.08 -8.64
N PHE A 190 1.64 -9.08 -7.87
CA PHE A 190 0.30 -9.07 -8.45
C PHE A 190 0.08 -7.81 -9.30
N GLY A 191 0.55 -6.66 -8.84
CA GLY A 191 0.50 -5.42 -9.60
C GLY A 191 1.24 -5.52 -10.93
N ILE A 192 2.47 -6.02 -10.92
CA ILE A 192 3.30 -6.21 -12.12
C ILE A 192 2.65 -7.22 -13.08
N THR A 193 2.20 -8.36 -12.57
CA THR A 193 1.53 -9.39 -13.36
C THR A 193 0.23 -8.88 -13.97
N TYR A 194 -0.57 -8.17 -13.20
CA TYR A 194 -1.82 -7.57 -13.66
C TYR A 194 -1.60 -6.54 -14.77
N ILE A 195 -0.59 -5.69 -14.63
CA ILE A 195 -0.18 -4.71 -15.65
C ILE A 195 0.29 -5.43 -16.92
N SER A 196 1.11 -6.47 -16.77
CA SER A 196 1.66 -7.26 -17.88
C SER A 196 0.57 -7.98 -18.68
N LEU A 197 -0.33 -8.67 -18.00
CA LEU A 197 -1.45 -9.39 -18.64
C LEU A 197 -2.38 -8.44 -19.39
N ARG A 198 -2.60 -7.27 -18.85
CA ARG A 198 -3.48 -6.27 -19.46
C ARG A 198 -2.85 -5.52 -20.61
N GLY A 199 -1.57 -5.26 -20.53
CA GLY A 199 -0.81 -4.75 -21.68
C GLY A 199 -0.93 -5.68 -22.89
N ARG A 200 -0.86 -6.99 -22.66
CA ARG A 200 -1.06 -8.01 -23.71
C ARG A 200 -2.49 -7.99 -24.26
N SER A 201 -3.52 -7.98 -23.42
CA SER A 201 -4.91 -7.96 -23.89
C SER A 201 -5.26 -6.69 -24.67
N ALA A 202 -4.71 -5.55 -24.32
CA ALA A 202 -4.87 -4.30 -25.06
C ALA A 202 -4.19 -4.32 -26.43
N LEU A 203 -3.04 -5.00 -26.55
CA LEU A 203 -2.35 -5.24 -27.82
C LEU A 203 -3.17 -6.17 -28.73
N PHE A 204 -3.69 -7.28 -28.21
CA PHE A 204 -4.55 -8.20 -28.96
C PHE A 204 -5.84 -7.52 -29.45
N HIS A 205 -6.46 -6.66 -28.62
CA HIS A 205 -7.63 -5.89 -29.06
C HIS A 205 -7.30 -4.88 -30.15
N ARG A 206 -6.15 -4.22 -30.09
CA ARG A 206 -5.69 -3.30 -31.15
C ARG A 206 -5.38 -4.04 -32.47
N GLU A 207 -4.77 -5.20 -32.39
CA GLU A 207 -4.49 -6.05 -33.58
C GLU A 207 -5.77 -6.59 -34.18
N GLY A 208 -6.71 -7.08 -33.37
CA GLY A 208 -8.04 -7.51 -33.85
C GLY A 208 -8.80 -6.41 -34.57
N HIS A 209 -8.78 -5.16 -34.06
CA HIS A 209 -9.37 -4.00 -34.72
C HIS A 209 -8.65 -3.63 -36.04
N ARG A 210 -7.32 -3.76 -36.10
CA ARG A 210 -6.54 -3.53 -37.34
C ARG A 210 -6.85 -4.58 -38.42
N LEU A 211 -6.92 -5.85 -38.02
CA LEU A 211 -7.29 -6.95 -38.93
C LEU A 211 -8.71 -6.79 -39.46
N ASN A 212 -9.68 -6.46 -38.61
CA ASN A 212 -11.06 -6.26 -38.99
C ASN A 212 -11.24 -5.04 -39.95
N ARG A 213 -10.45 -3.96 -39.79
CA ARG A 213 -10.38 -2.87 -40.75
C ARG A 213 -9.82 -3.34 -42.09
N ARG A 214 -8.73 -4.11 -42.11
CA ARG A 214 -8.13 -4.61 -43.37
C ARG A 214 -9.08 -5.55 -44.13
N VAL A 215 -9.78 -6.41 -43.44
CA VAL A 215 -10.79 -7.31 -44.03
C VAL A 215 -11.96 -6.50 -44.60
N ARG A 216 -12.47 -5.48 -43.89
CA ARG A 216 -13.51 -4.58 -44.42
C ARG A 216 -13.08 -3.84 -45.68
N PHE A 217 -11.88 -3.30 -45.72
CA PHE A 217 -11.37 -2.62 -46.92
C PHE A 217 -11.25 -3.60 -48.13
N ARG A 218 -10.84 -4.83 -47.89
CA ARG A 218 -10.70 -5.83 -48.96
C ARG A 218 -12.06 -6.27 -49.52
N THR A 219 -13.06 -6.47 -48.68
CA THR A 219 -14.40 -6.84 -49.12
C THR A 219 -15.12 -5.70 -49.87
N THR A 220 -14.88 -4.45 -49.51
CA THR A 220 -15.44 -3.30 -50.22
C THR A 220 -14.82 -3.11 -51.62
N HIS A 221 -13.51 -3.34 -51.75
CA HIS A 221 -12.81 -3.29 -53.04
C HIS A 221 -13.23 -4.40 -54.00
N VAL A 222 -13.48 -5.63 -53.47
CA VAL A 222 -13.97 -6.75 -54.29
C VAL A 222 -15.40 -6.49 -54.78
N ARG A 223 -16.28 -5.94 -53.96
CA ARG A 223 -17.66 -5.58 -54.40
C ARG A 223 -17.71 -4.45 -55.41
N LEU A 224 -16.79 -3.50 -55.38
CA LEU A 224 -16.71 -2.43 -56.41
C LEU A 224 -16.18 -2.93 -57.74
N LYS A 225 -15.29 -3.94 -57.77
CA LYS A 225 -14.83 -4.57 -59.00
C LYS A 225 -15.86 -5.52 -59.67
N ALA A 226 -16.77 -6.09 -58.90
CA ALA A 226 -17.83 -6.97 -59.41
C ALA A 226 -19.04 -6.21 -60.00
N ARG A 227 -19.08 -4.86 -59.91
CA ARG A 227 -20.15 -4.01 -60.46
C ARG A 227 -19.75 -3.23 -61.71
N LYS A 228 -18.55 -3.43 -62.19
CA LYS A 228 -18.07 -2.96 -63.52
C LYS A 228 -18.03 -4.11 -64.53
#